data_c55169c85f4c55da365fe007b84df7b6
#
_entry.id   c55169c85f4c55da365fe007b84df7b6
#
_cell.length_a   1.000
_cell.length_b   1.000
_cell.length_c   1.000
_cell.angle_alpha   90.00
_cell.angle_beta   90.00
_cell.angle_gamma   90.00
#
_symmetry.space_group_name_H-M   'P 1'
#
loop_
_entity.id
_entity.type
_entity.pdbx_description
1 polymer ?
#
loop_
_entity_poly.entity_id
_entity_poly.type
_entity_poly.pdbx_seq_one_letter_code
_entity_poly.pdbx_strand_id
1 'polypeptide(L)'
;MGRRGEQNAPLGGGGQGHGKHHRVRRVLLGMVVALVAVLLVLCLGIHIYAASYSHATATAWEALETSSDVRVKRLDSGDVLFVPSDAGCVSAALVFYPGGKVEATAYAPLLRGLAERGIACALTRMPENLAVLAPNAADRSRGELEDALRAAGCDPLNVPWMMGGHSLGGAMAASYAGSHASEYRGLVLLAAYSSGDISKSGLSVLLVTGTRDGVLNRDRYNSCLANLPSDYREVRIRGGNHAGFGSYGRQDGDRKATISGGEQVEATVQAIVSLAGTL
;
A
#
# COMPACT_ATOMS: atom_id res chain seq x y z
N MET A 1 23.08 -94.98 -29.23
CA MET A 1 21.74 -94.45 -28.93
C MET A 1 21.84 -93.42 -27.87
N GLY A 2 21.85 -92.14 -28.27
CA GLY A 2 22.13 -91.04 -27.37
C GLY A 2 20.80 -90.35 -26.95
N ARG A 3 20.73 -89.92 -25.67
CA ARG A 3 19.72 -88.98 -25.21
C ARG A 3 20.42 -87.73 -24.79
N ARG A 4 20.03 -86.62 -25.46
CA ARG A 4 20.47 -85.22 -25.11
C ARG A 4 19.64 -84.82 -23.93
N GLY A 5 20.35 -84.30 -22.90
CA GLY A 5 19.72 -83.60 -21.78
C GLY A 5 19.58 -82.09 -22.16
N GLU A 6 18.35 -81.61 -22.02
CA GLU A 6 18.03 -80.21 -22.11
C GLU A 6 18.42 -79.50 -20.80
N GLN A 7 19.28 -78.47 -20.92
CA GLN A 7 19.58 -77.56 -19.80
C GLN A 7 18.58 -76.43 -19.81
N ASN A 8 17.75 -76.32 -18.76
CA ASN A 8 16.91 -75.17 -18.48
C ASN A 8 17.75 -74.06 -17.83
N ALA A 9 17.83 -72.93 -18.48
CA ALA A 9 18.39 -71.73 -17.95
C ALA A 9 17.35 -70.96 -17.05
N PRO A 10 17.68 -70.46 -15.87
CA PRO A 10 16.77 -69.62 -15.07
C PRO A 10 16.66 -68.22 -15.62
N LEU A 11 15.43 -67.77 -15.86
CA LEU A 11 15.07 -66.40 -16.18
C LEU A 11 15.31 -65.54 -14.94
N GLY A 12 16.34 -64.66 -15.01
CA GLY A 12 16.64 -63.66 -13.99
C GLY A 12 15.58 -62.55 -14.00
N GLY A 13 14.82 -62.47 -12.89
CA GLY A 13 13.74 -61.55 -12.68
C GLY A 13 14.21 -60.12 -12.48
N GLY A 14 13.62 -59.22 -13.23
CA GLY A 14 13.70 -57.78 -13.02
C GLY A 14 13.00 -57.33 -11.73
N GLY A 15 13.76 -56.95 -10.71
CA GLY A 15 13.25 -56.52 -9.40
C GLY A 15 13.96 -55.33 -8.79
N GLN A 16 14.46 -54.35 -9.59
CA GLN A 16 15.21 -53.20 -9.02
C GLN A 16 14.59 -51.83 -9.28
N GLY A 17 13.45 -51.70 -9.93
CA GLY A 17 12.83 -50.38 -10.27
C GLY A 17 11.97 -49.75 -9.16
N HIS A 18 11.24 -50.58 -8.39
CA HIS A 18 10.22 -50.07 -7.46
C HIS A 18 10.78 -49.35 -6.19
N GLY A 19 11.91 -49.74 -5.70
CA GLY A 19 12.50 -49.18 -4.47
C GLY A 19 13.03 -47.73 -4.64
N LYS A 20 13.54 -47.41 -5.84
CA LYS A 20 14.07 -46.04 -6.12
C LYS A 20 12.97 -45.00 -6.21
N HIS A 21 11.85 -45.31 -6.83
CA HIS A 21 10.70 -44.39 -6.93
C HIS A 21 10.08 -44.07 -5.57
N HIS A 22 9.98 -45.03 -4.66
CA HIS A 22 9.49 -44.78 -3.30
C HIS A 22 10.44 -43.94 -2.46
N ARG A 23 11.74 -44.07 -2.60
CA ARG A 23 12.72 -43.21 -1.93
C ARG A 23 12.65 -41.77 -2.44
N VAL A 24 12.64 -41.57 -3.75
CA VAL A 24 12.52 -40.22 -4.35
C VAL A 24 11.23 -39.54 -3.91
N ARG A 25 10.10 -40.26 -3.91
CA ARG A 25 8.81 -39.69 -3.45
C ARG A 25 8.84 -39.30 -1.97
N ARG A 26 9.48 -40.10 -1.11
CA ARG A 26 9.62 -39.77 0.33
C ARG A 26 10.53 -38.52 0.54
N VAL A 27 11.60 -38.43 -0.22
CA VAL A 27 12.49 -37.24 -0.17
C VAL A 27 11.76 -35.98 -0.65
N LEU A 28 11.05 -36.05 -1.79
CA LEU A 28 10.24 -34.94 -2.30
C LEU A 28 9.16 -34.54 -1.30
N LEU A 29 8.45 -35.51 -0.70
CA LEU A 29 7.45 -35.21 0.32
C LEU A 29 8.09 -34.54 1.55
N GLY A 30 9.24 -35.03 1.99
CA GLY A 30 10.00 -34.42 3.10
C GLY A 30 10.43 -32.97 2.80
N MET A 31 10.88 -32.69 1.55
CA MET A 31 11.23 -31.34 1.13
C MET A 31 9.99 -30.39 1.10
N VAL A 32 8.86 -30.90 0.60
CA VAL A 32 7.59 -30.12 0.60
C VAL A 32 7.15 -29.82 2.02
N VAL A 33 7.19 -30.80 2.93
CA VAL A 33 6.83 -30.60 4.34
C VAL A 33 7.77 -29.59 5.01
N ALA A 34 9.08 -29.69 4.76
CA ALA A 34 10.05 -28.74 5.28
C ALA A 34 9.81 -27.31 4.74
N LEU A 35 9.54 -27.16 3.45
CA LEU A 35 9.20 -25.87 2.83
C LEU A 35 7.94 -25.27 3.46
N VAL A 36 6.87 -26.08 3.61
CA VAL A 36 5.63 -25.63 4.26
C VAL A 36 5.89 -25.20 5.70
N ALA A 37 6.69 -25.95 6.47
CA ALA A 37 7.03 -25.58 7.83
C ALA A 37 7.79 -24.24 7.89
N VAL A 38 8.75 -24.00 6.99
CA VAL A 38 9.47 -22.73 6.89
C VAL A 38 8.52 -21.58 6.56
N LEU A 39 7.61 -21.78 5.59
CA LEU A 39 6.61 -20.76 5.24
C LEU A 39 5.68 -20.43 6.41
N LEU A 40 5.23 -21.43 7.16
CA LEU A 40 4.40 -21.22 8.35
C LEU A 40 5.14 -20.43 9.43
N VAL A 41 6.42 -20.72 9.66
CA VAL A 41 7.25 -19.97 10.62
C VAL A 41 7.43 -18.53 10.15
N LEU A 42 7.66 -18.29 8.86
CA LEU A 42 7.77 -16.94 8.30
C LEU A 42 6.44 -16.17 8.41
N CYS A 43 5.32 -16.79 8.08
CA CYS A 43 3.98 -16.19 8.22
C CYS A 43 3.69 -15.84 9.68
N LEU A 44 3.98 -16.74 10.62
CA LEU A 44 3.83 -16.49 12.05
C LEU A 44 4.73 -15.33 12.52
N GLY A 45 5.98 -15.29 12.06
CA GLY A 45 6.90 -14.19 12.35
C GLY A 45 6.39 -12.83 11.87
N ILE A 46 5.87 -12.78 10.63
CA ILE A 46 5.24 -11.56 10.08
C ILE A 46 4.02 -11.18 10.90
N HIS A 47 3.15 -12.13 11.22
CA HIS A 47 1.96 -11.88 12.04
C HIS A 47 2.30 -11.32 13.42
N ILE A 48 3.25 -11.93 14.14
CA ILE A 48 3.72 -11.45 15.45
C ILE A 48 4.31 -10.04 15.33
N TYR A 49 5.13 -9.79 14.29
CA TYR A 49 5.71 -8.46 14.04
C TYR A 49 4.62 -7.41 13.79
N ALA A 50 3.60 -7.75 13.00
CA ALA A 50 2.53 -6.86 12.61
C ALA A 50 1.48 -6.66 13.72
N ALA A 51 1.34 -7.61 14.65
CA ALA A 51 0.34 -7.55 15.74
C ALA A 51 0.49 -6.32 16.65
N SER A 52 1.71 -5.76 16.74
CA SER A 52 1.97 -4.52 17.49
C SER A 52 1.86 -3.30 16.57
N TYR A 53 0.65 -2.95 16.12
CA TYR A 53 0.41 -1.80 15.26
C TYR A 53 -0.24 -0.64 16.03
N SER A 54 -0.14 0.57 15.49
CA SER A 54 -0.76 1.78 16.04
C SER A 54 -2.23 1.84 15.65
N HIS A 55 -3.11 1.94 16.64
CA HIS A 55 -4.56 2.02 16.45
C HIS A 55 -5.02 3.42 16.10
N ALA A 56 -6.11 3.52 15.35
CA ALA A 56 -6.79 4.76 15.05
C ALA A 56 -7.40 5.37 16.33
N THR A 57 -7.32 6.69 16.46
CA THR A 57 -7.90 7.44 17.59
C THR A 57 -9.41 7.68 17.38
N ALA A 58 -10.08 8.18 18.42
CA ALA A 58 -11.49 8.57 18.34
C ALA A 58 -11.75 9.57 17.18
N THR A 59 -10.87 10.55 17.00
CA THR A 59 -10.96 11.53 15.89
C THR A 59 -10.96 10.86 14.51
N ALA A 60 -10.20 9.77 14.35
CA ALA A 60 -10.20 9.00 13.11
C ALA A 60 -11.53 8.28 12.88
N TRP A 61 -12.12 7.73 13.93
CA TRP A 61 -13.42 7.07 13.86
C TRP A 61 -14.57 8.04 13.59
N GLU A 62 -14.55 9.24 14.20
CA GLU A 62 -15.50 10.32 13.90
C GLU A 62 -15.46 10.75 12.43
N ALA A 63 -14.27 10.77 11.83
CA ALA A 63 -14.09 11.11 10.41
C ALA A 63 -14.67 10.06 9.45
N LEU A 64 -15.08 8.89 9.91
CA LEU A 64 -15.74 7.85 9.12
C LEU A 64 -17.27 8.00 9.03
N GLU A 65 -17.83 9.00 9.68
CA GLU A 65 -19.28 9.24 9.60
C GLU A 65 -19.64 10.00 8.32
N THR A 66 -20.69 9.57 7.64
CA THR A 66 -21.23 10.30 6.49
C THR A 66 -21.81 11.66 6.91
N SER A 67 -21.58 12.68 6.11
CA SER A 67 -22.14 14.03 6.33
C SER A 67 -22.90 14.54 5.10
N SER A 68 -23.36 15.79 5.17
CA SER A 68 -23.96 16.46 4.00
C SER A 68 -22.99 16.56 2.83
N ASP A 69 -21.71 16.73 3.11
CA ASP A 69 -20.68 17.10 2.12
C ASP A 69 -19.87 15.89 1.65
N VAL A 70 -19.76 14.82 2.46
CA VAL A 70 -18.97 13.61 2.14
C VAL A 70 -19.75 12.35 2.45
N ARG A 71 -19.88 11.49 1.45
CA ARG A 71 -20.34 10.12 1.61
C ARG A 71 -19.17 9.21 1.93
N VAL A 72 -19.25 8.53 3.06
CA VAL A 72 -18.25 7.53 3.48
C VAL A 72 -18.83 6.13 3.31
N LYS A 73 -18.14 5.27 2.58
CA LYS A 73 -18.53 3.87 2.36
C LYS A 73 -17.42 2.94 2.82
N ARG A 74 -17.71 2.09 3.78
CA ARG A 74 -16.84 0.97 4.18
C ARG A 74 -17.19 -0.25 3.33
N LEU A 75 -16.21 -0.89 2.73
CA LEU A 75 -16.38 -1.99 1.81
C LEU A 75 -16.03 -3.33 2.48
N ASP A 76 -16.53 -4.42 1.92
CA ASP A 76 -16.22 -5.78 2.40
C ASP A 76 -14.72 -6.13 2.26
N SER A 77 -14.03 -5.51 1.33
CA SER A 77 -12.56 -5.56 1.20
C SER A 77 -11.83 -4.97 2.42
N GLY A 78 -12.54 -4.15 3.21
CA GLY A 78 -12.02 -3.34 4.31
C GLY A 78 -11.48 -1.98 3.85
N ASP A 79 -11.53 -1.68 2.56
CA ASP A 79 -11.23 -0.35 2.02
C ASP A 79 -12.33 0.65 2.45
N VAL A 80 -11.97 1.92 2.52
CA VAL A 80 -12.93 2.98 2.84
C VAL A 80 -12.90 4.04 1.76
N LEU A 81 -14.06 4.34 1.20
CA LEU A 81 -14.22 5.38 0.20
C LEU A 81 -14.77 6.66 0.84
N PHE A 82 -14.18 7.78 0.45
CA PHE A 82 -14.63 9.13 0.79
C PHE A 82 -14.98 9.83 -0.52
N VAL A 83 -16.26 10.04 -0.78
CA VAL A 83 -16.74 10.61 -2.04
C VAL A 83 -17.48 11.91 -1.75
N PRO A 84 -17.13 13.02 -2.40
CA PRO A 84 -17.92 14.25 -2.32
C PRO A 84 -19.41 13.96 -2.57
N SER A 85 -20.31 14.54 -1.78
CA SER A 85 -21.75 14.32 -1.93
C SER A 85 -22.29 14.92 -3.22
N ASP A 86 -21.71 16.03 -3.67
CA ASP A 86 -21.96 16.62 -4.99
C ASP A 86 -20.97 16.05 -6.01
N ALA A 87 -21.47 15.19 -6.91
CA ALA A 87 -20.66 14.57 -7.96
C ALA A 87 -20.11 15.59 -8.99
N GLY A 88 -20.76 16.73 -9.16
CA GLY A 88 -20.28 17.83 -10.02
C GLY A 88 -19.04 18.54 -9.46
N CYS A 89 -18.72 18.30 -8.19
CA CYS A 89 -17.57 18.89 -7.51
C CYS A 89 -16.32 18.00 -7.48
N VAL A 90 -16.34 16.80 -8.09
CA VAL A 90 -15.14 15.91 -8.08
C VAL A 90 -14.11 16.44 -9.08
N SER A 91 -13.02 16.98 -8.54
CA SER A 91 -11.93 17.58 -9.31
C SER A 91 -10.73 16.64 -9.51
N ALA A 92 -10.56 15.64 -8.64
CA ALA A 92 -9.52 14.62 -8.72
C ALA A 92 -9.90 13.37 -7.92
N ALA A 93 -9.20 12.27 -8.14
CA ALA A 93 -9.31 11.04 -7.36
C ALA A 93 -7.96 10.60 -6.80
N LEU A 94 -7.94 10.06 -5.58
CA LEU A 94 -6.74 9.61 -4.89
C LEU A 94 -6.92 8.19 -4.35
N VAL A 95 -6.00 7.28 -4.70
CA VAL A 95 -5.82 6.01 -3.99
C VAL A 95 -4.70 6.18 -2.98
N PHE A 96 -4.96 5.83 -1.71
CA PHE A 96 -4.03 6.11 -0.61
C PHE A 96 -3.62 4.85 0.15
N TYR A 97 -2.31 4.65 0.27
CA TYR A 97 -1.70 3.56 1.04
C TYR A 97 -1.29 4.03 2.44
N PRO A 98 -1.79 3.37 3.50
CA PRO A 98 -1.46 3.70 4.89
C PRO A 98 0.00 3.38 5.22
N GLY A 99 0.52 4.01 6.26
CA GLY A 99 1.84 3.71 6.82
C GLY A 99 1.93 2.29 7.38
N GLY A 100 3.15 1.73 7.37
CA GLY A 100 3.37 0.39 7.91
C GLY A 100 3.09 0.32 9.41
N LYS A 101 2.40 -0.75 9.85
CA LYS A 101 1.97 -0.98 11.24
C LYS A 101 1.09 0.16 11.79
N VAL A 102 0.29 0.77 10.93
CA VAL A 102 -0.73 1.75 11.30
C VAL A 102 -2.08 1.26 10.79
N GLU A 103 -3.08 1.30 11.66
CA GLU A 103 -4.47 1.01 11.25
C GLU A 103 -4.90 1.97 10.14
N ALA A 104 -5.41 1.43 9.04
CA ALA A 104 -5.74 2.24 7.86
C ALA A 104 -6.67 3.41 8.20
N THR A 105 -7.69 3.16 9.04
CA THR A 105 -8.66 4.17 9.49
C THR A 105 -8.04 5.40 10.14
N ALA A 106 -6.80 5.32 10.62
CA ALA A 106 -6.07 6.49 11.14
C ALA A 106 -5.91 7.64 10.14
N TYR A 107 -6.04 7.36 8.84
CA TYR A 107 -5.93 8.37 7.78
C TYR A 107 -7.29 8.96 7.36
N ALA A 108 -8.38 8.54 8.00
CA ALA A 108 -9.73 9.03 7.70
C ALA A 108 -9.85 10.57 7.78
N PRO A 109 -9.29 11.28 8.78
CA PRO A 109 -9.37 12.75 8.82
C PRO A 109 -8.74 13.43 7.61
N LEU A 110 -7.59 12.93 7.15
CA LEU A 110 -6.91 13.44 5.95
C LEU A 110 -7.78 13.26 4.70
N LEU A 111 -8.28 12.03 4.48
CA LEU A 111 -9.02 11.71 3.25
C LEU A 111 -10.41 12.33 3.24
N ARG A 112 -11.04 12.46 4.40
CA ARG A 112 -12.27 13.23 4.55
C ARG A 112 -12.04 14.71 4.20
N GLY A 113 -10.99 15.34 4.74
CA GLY A 113 -10.65 16.72 4.44
C GLY A 113 -10.36 16.97 2.95
N LEU A 114 -9.83 15.98 2.24
CA LEU A 114 -9.68 15.99 0.78
C LEU A 114 -11.03 15.88 0.07
N ALA A 115 -11.90 14.98 0.52
CA ALA A 115 -13.22 14.80 -0.08
C ALA A 115 -14.12 16.03 0.10
N GLU A 116 -14.04 16.72 1.25
CA GLU A 116 -14.69 18.01 1.50
C GLU A 116 -14.23 19.11 0.51
N ARG A 117 -13.08 18.89 -0.15
CA ARG A 117 -12.49 19.81 -1.15
C ARG A 117 -12.54 19.25 -2.58
N GLY A 118 -13.42 18.29 -2.83
CA GLY A 118 -13.68 17.76 -4.15
C GLY A 118 -12.72 16.66 -4.62
N ILE A 119 -11.88 16.10 -3.77
CA ILE A 119 -10.99 14.99 -4.12
C ILE A 119 -11.59 13.69 -3.59
N ALA A 120 -12.12 12.85 -4.48
CA ALA A 120 -12.61 11.53 -4.09
C ALA A 120 -11.45 10.61 -3.69
N CYS A 121 -11.57 9.89 -2.57
CA CYS A 121 -10.47 9.12 -2.03
C CYS A 121 -10.84 7.67 -1.75
N ALA A 122 -9.92 6.75 -2.05
CA ALA A 122 -9.94 5.37 -1.57
C ALA A 122 -8.81 5.14 -0.59
N LEU A 123 -9.15 4.83 0.66
CA LEU A 123 -8.23 4.38 1.68
C LEU A 123 -8.09 2.87 1.61
N THR A 124 -6.92 2.42 1.18
CA THR A 124 -6.67 1.00 0.96
C THR A 124 -6.36 0.28 2.27
N ARG A 125 -7.07 -0.81 2.55
CA ARG A 125 -6.70 -1.71 3.64
C ARG A 125 -5.58 -2.65 3.21
N MET A 126 -4.52 -2.74 4.03
CA MET A 126 -3.39 -3.62 3.79
C MET A 126 -3.42 -4.84 4.70
N PRO A 127 -3.07 -6.05 4.17
CA PRO A 127 -2.87 -7.22 5.02
C PRO A 127 -1.85 -6.92 6.11
N GLU A 128 -2.15 -7.32 7.34
CA GLU A 128 -1.26 -7.11 8.50
C GLU A 128 -0.80 -5.64 8.67
N ASN A 129 -1.53 -4.66 8.15
CA ASN A 129 -1.16 -3.25 8.10
C ASN A 129 0.21 -2.99 7.42
N LEU A 130 0.58 -3.81 6.44
CA LEU A 130 1.86 -3.75 5.73
C LEU A 130 1.64 -3.71 4.21
N ALA A 131 1.87 -2.57 3.59
CA ALA A 131 1.69 -2.37 2.14
C ALA A 131 2.59 -3.28 1.28
N VAL A 132 3.72 -3.73 1.81
CA VAL A 132 4.62 -4.68 1.12
C VAL A 132 3.98 -6.05 0.85
N LEU A 133 2.94 -6.42 1.61
CA LEU A 133 2.22 -7.68 1.44
C LEU A 133 1.14 -7.62 0.34
N ALA A 134 0.79 -6.42 -0.12
CA ALA A 134 -0.17 -6.21 -1.19
C ALA A 134 0.20 -4.95 -2.02
N PRO A 135 1.36 -4.96 -2.71
CA PRO A 135 1.85 -3.77 -3.42
C PRO A 135 0.90 -3.29 -4.53
N ASN A 136 0.11 -4.18 -5.10
CA ASN A 136 -0.87 -3.90 -6.16
C ASN A 136 -2.31 -3.74 -5.65
N ALA A 137 -2.51 -3.51 -4.36
CA ALA A 137 -3.86 -3.33 -3.80
C ALA A 137 -4.62 -2.12 -4.42
N ALA A 138 -3.89 -1.19 -5.04
CA ALA A 138 -4.46 -0.05 -5.74
C ALA A 138 -5.39 -0.46 -6.90
N ASP A 139 -5.16 -1.59 -7.57
CA ASP A 139 -6.05 -2.09 -8.63
C ASP A 139 -7.48 -2.27 -8.10
N ARG A 140 -7.61 -2.91 -6.93
CA ARG A 140 -8.90 -3.09 -6.24
C ARG A 140 -9.48 -1.76 -5.79
N SER A 141 -8.73 -0.98 -5.02
CA SER A 141 -9.21 0.25 -4.40
C SER A 141 -9.63 1.29 -5.43
N ARG A 142 -8.89 1.36 -6.56
CA ARG A 142 -9.24 2.20 -7.69
C ARG A 142 -10.55 1.76 -8.34
N GLY A 143 -10.70 0.46 -8.64
CA GLY A 143 -11.92 -0.08 -9.23
C GLY A 143 -13.15 0.18 -8.36
N GLU A 144 -13.03 -0.02 -7.04
CA GLU A 144 -14.10 0.28 -6.08
C GLU A 144 -14.47 1.78 -6.05
N LEU A 145 -13.47 2.67 -6.16
CA LEU A 145 -13.70 4.12 -6.22
C LEU A 145 -14.30 4.53 -7.56
N GLU A 146 -13.87 3.95 -8.68
CA GLU A 146 -14.46 4.19 -10.00
C GLU A 146 -15.95 3.84 -10.02
N ASP A 147 -16.32 2.69 -9.45
CA ASP A 147 -17.72 2.28 -9.36
C ASP A 147 -18.55 3.25 -8.48
N ALA A 148 -17.96 3.73 -7.39
CA ALA A 148 -18.60 4.71 -6.52
C ALA A 148 -18.79 6.07 -7.23
N LEU A 149 -17.82 6.51 -8.04
CA LEU A 149 -17.90 7.71 -8.86
C LEU A 149 -18.98 7.59 -9.93
N ARG A 150 -19.05 6.47 -10.66
CA ARG A 150 -20.11 6.20 -11.66
C ARG A 150 -21.48 6.18 -11.01
N ALA A 151 -21.62 5.55 -9.84
CA ALA A 151 -22.87 5.54 -9.09
C ALA A 151 -23.29 6.93 -8.59
N ALA A 152 -22.33 7.83 -8.41
CA ALA A 152 -22.57 9.23 -8.08
C ALA A 152 -22.86 10.13 -9.30
N GLY A 153 -22.78 9.58 -10.53
CA GLY A 153 -22.99 10.34 -11.78
C GLY A 153 -21.72 11.04 -12.30
N CYS A 154 -20.55 10.71 -11.76
CA CYS A 154 -19.27 11.22 -12.22
C CYS A 154 -18.57 10.18 -13.11
N ASP A 155 -18.11 10.58 -14.29
CA ASP A 155 -17.31 9.70 -15.16
C ASP A 155 -15.85 9.68 -14.68
N PRO A 156 -15.34 8.56 -14.20
CA PRO A 156 -13.97 8.46 -13.67
C PRO A 156 -12.90 8.66 -14.75
N LEU A 157 -13.23 8.57 -16.04
CA LEU A 157 -12.28 8.84 -17.14
C LEU A 157 -11.98 10.32 -17.29
N ASN A 158 -12.86 11.20 -16.82
CA ASN A 158 -12.70 12.65 -16.86
C ASN A 158 -12.06 13.23 -15.60
N VAL A 159 -11.67 12.38 -14.64
CA VAL A 159 -11.09 12.79 -13.38
C VAL A 159 -9.60 12.45 -13.37
N PRO A 160 -8.69 13.39 -13.07
CA PRO A 160 -7.27 13.07 -12.91
C PRO A 160 -7.05 12.20 -11.66
N TRP A 161 -6.32 11.10 -11.84
CA TRP A 161 -6.02 10.15 -10.77
C TRP A 161 -4.68 10.44 -10.12
N MET A 162 -4.65 10.38 -8.82
CA MET A 162 -3.44 10.45 -8.00
C MET A 162 -3.24 9.13 -7.24
N MET A 163 -2.00 8.75 -7.09
CA MET A 163 -1.58 7.73 -6.14
C MET A 163 -0.88 8.40 -4.96
N GLY A 164 -1.06 7.90 -3.76
CA GLY A 164 -0.37 8.47 -2.62
C GLY A 164 -0.23 7.51 -1.45
N GLY A 165 0.56 7.92 -0.46
CA GLY A 165 0.70 7.14 0.77
C GLY A 165 1.66 7.78 1.76
N HIS A 166 1.65 7.22 2.97
CA HIS A 166 2.48 7.65 4.07
C HIS A 166 3.58 6.64 4.38
N SER A 167 4.82 7.09 4.61
CA SER A 167 5.93 6.26 5.09
C SER A 167 6.13 5.03 4.19
N LEU A 168 6.07 3.80 4.75
CA LEU A 168 6.14 2.55 3.98
C LEU A 168 5.06 2.48 2.88
N GLY A 169 3.83 2.91 3.19
CA GLY A 169 2.76 2.99 2.18
C GLY A 169 3.09 3.95 1.05
N GLY A 170 3.72 5.08 1.36
CA GLY A 170 4.20 6.05 0.35
C GLY A 170 5.29 5.46 -0.55
N ALA A 171 6.23 4.69 0.01
CA ALA A 171 7.25 4.01 -0.80
C ALA A 171 6.64 2.96 -1.73
N MET A 172 5.64 2.20 -1.26
CA MET A 172 4.90 1.24 -2.10
C MET A 172 4.03 1.93 -3.14
N ALA A 173 3.39 3.06 -2.78
CA ALA A 173 2.63 3.90 -3.70
C ALA A 173 3.51 4.43 -4.84
N ALA A 174 4.74 4.88 -4.53
CA ALA A 174 5.70 5.32 -5.54
C ALA A 174 6.12 4.19 -6.49
N SER A 175 6.37 2.99 -5.95
CA SER A 175 6.71 1.81 -6.76
C SER A 175 5.56 1.42 -7.69
N TYR A 176 4.33 1.40 -7.17
CA TYR A 176 3.14 1.09 -7.94
C TYR A 176 2.89 2.13 -9.03
N ALA A 177 2.87 3.43 -8.67
CA ALA A 177 2.64 4.51 -9.62
C ALA A 177 3.72 4.57 -10.72
N GLY A 178 4.98 4.27 -10.38
CA GLY A 178 6.07 4.19 -11.37
C GLY A 178 5.84 3.11 -12.42
N SER A 179 5.25 1.97 -12.02
CA SER A 179 4.90 0.87 -12.95
C SER A 179 3.61 1.12 -13.73
N HIS A 180 2.75 2.03 -13.27
CA HIS A 180 1.43 2.37 -13.84
C HIS A 180 1.33 3.86 -14.19
N ALA A 181 2.44 4.48 -14.60
CA ALA A 181 2.53 5.93 -14.78
C ALA A 181 1.54 6.50 -15.81
N SER A 182 1.10 5.69 -16.78
CA SER A 182 0.09 6.10 -17.77
C SER A 182 -1.32 6.24 -17.16
N GLU A 183 -1.57 5.65 -15.99
CA GLU A 183 -2.87 5.60 -15.34
C GLU A 183 -3.05 6.71 -14.29
N TYR A 184 -1.98 7.34 -13.89
CA TYR A 184 -1.95 8.37 -12.86
C TYR A 184 -1.36 9.67 -13.39
N ARG A 185 -1.83 10.81 -12.87
CA ARG A 185 -1.29 12.13 -13.15
C ARG A 185 -0.44 12.67 -12.01
N GLY A 186 -0.74 12.28 -10.78
CA GLY A 186 -0.07 12.76 -9.58
C GLY A 186 0.40 11.64 -8.66
N LEU A 187 1.46 11.94 -7.90
CA LEU A 187 1.98 11.09 -6.83
C LEU A 187 2.21 11.93 -5.57
N VAL A 188 1.62 11.50 -4.46
CA VAL A 188 1.70 12.18 -3.15
C VAL A 188 2.47 11.31 -2.16
N LEU A 189 3.61 11.78 -1.69
CA LEU A 189 4.49 11.08 -0.77
C LEU A 189 4.57 11.82 0.57
N LEU A 190 3.85 11.30 1.57
CA LEU A 190 3.85 11.83 2.93
C LEU A 190 4.93 11.14 3.75
N ALA A 191 5.97 11.89 4.17
CA ALA A 191 7.13 11.36 4.89
C ALA A 191 7.70 10.08 4.23
N ALA A 192 7.81 10.09 2.90
CA ALA A 192 8.21 8.95 2.08
C ALA A 192 9.09 9.39 0.90
N TYR A 193 9.68 8.42 0.21
CA TYR A 193 10.50 8.64 -0.99
C TYR A 193 10.35 7.47 -1.97
N SER A 194 10.67 7.71 -3.24
CA SER A 194 10.72 6.65 -4.27
C SER A 194 12.10 6.02 -4.30
N SER A 195 12.18 4.71 -4.01
CA SER A 195 13.42 3.95 -4.17
C SER A 195 13.72 3.59 -5.64
N GLY A 196 12.69 3.54 -6.48
CA GLY A 196 12.81 3.31 -7.92
C GLY A 196 12.93 4.63 -8.68
N ASP A 197 13.59 4.59 -9.83
CA ASP A 197 13.69 5.72 -10.76
C ASP A 197 12.35 5.94 -11.48
N ILE A 198 11.69 7.05 -11.15
CA ILE A 198 10.45 7.53 -11.79
C ILE A 198 10.66 8.90 -12.46
N SER A 199 11.93 9.31 -12.66
CA SER A 199 12.27 10.63 -13.21
C SER A 199 11.67 10.91 -14.58
N LYS A 200 11.34 9.86 -15.35
CA LYS A 200 10.74 9.95 -16.69
C LYS A 200 9.27 9.51 -16.72
N SER A 201 8.63 9.36 -15.57
CA SER A 201 7.24 8.86 -15.48
C SER A 201 6.19 9.86 -16.00
N GLY A 202 6.51 11.15 -16.05
CA GLY A 202 5.54 12.21 -16.34
C GLY A 202 4.55 12.48 -15.19
N LEU A 203 4.76 11.90 -14.02
CA LEU A 203 3.94 12.14 -12.83
C LEU A 203 4.27 13.51 -12.22
N SER A 204 3.26 14.28 -11.85
CA SER A 204 3.42 15.44 -10.98
C SER A 204 3.61 14.96 -9.54
N VAL A 205 4.81 15.11 -8.98
CA VAL A 205 5.16 14.56 -7.66
C VAL A 205 5.11 15.64 -6.58
N LEU A 206 4.40 15.34 -5.47
CA LEU A 206 4.37 16.14 -4.26
C LEU A 206 4.99 15.37 -3.09
N LEU A 207 6.04 15.92 -2.52
CA LEU A 207 6.63 15.46 -1.27
C LEU A 207 6.12 16.33 -0.12
N VAL A 208 5.62 15.73 0.95
CA VAL A 208 5.23 16.46 2.16
C VAL A 208 5.96 15.85 3.36
N THR A 209 6.71 16.66 4.09
CA THR A 209 7.46 16.20 5.27
C THR A 209 7.29 17.15 6.45
N GLY A 210 7.40 16.60 7.67
CA GLY A 210 7.44 17.41 8.90
C GLY A 210 8.86 17.84 9.24
N THR A 211 9.06 19.08 9.73
CA THR A 211 10.41 19.55 10.15
C THR A 211 10.89 18.87 11.44
N ARG A 212 9.99 18.23 12.17
CA ARG A 212 10.27 17.46 13.40
C ARG A 212 10.15 15.95 13.21
N ASP A 213 10.05 15.48 11.97
CA ASP A 213 10.04 14.06 11.65
C ASP A 213 11.36 13.41 12.11
N GLY A 214 11.26 12.44 13.02
CA GLY A 214 12.38 11.68 13.59
C GLY A 214 12.50 10.27 13.01
N VAL A 215 11.55 9.83 12.19
CA VAL A 215 11.47 8.47 11.63
C VAL A 215 12.00 8.40 10.20
N LEU A 216 11.67 9.40 9.38
CA LEU A 216 12.12 9.48 7.98
C LEU A 216 13.65 9.48 7.91
N ASN A 217 14.23 8.51 7.23
CA ASN A 217 15.66 8.49 6.95
C ASN A 217 16.01 9.62 5.97
N ARG A 218 16.57 10.72 6.49
CA ARG A 218 16.86 11.94 5.72
C ARG A 218 17.93 11.74 4.66
N ASP A 219 18.93 10.89 4.91
CA ASP A 219 20.00 10.63 3.95
C ASP A 219 19.46 9.85 2.75
N ARG A 220 18.64 8.84 3.02
CA ARG A 220 17.92 8.11 1.97
C ARG A 220 16.94 9.00 1.23
N TYR A 221 16.13 9.79 1.94
CA TYR A 221 15.23 10.75 1.34
C TYR A 221 15.97 11.67 0.35
N ASN A 222 17.05 12.31 0.79
CA ASN A 222 17.83 13.22 -0.04
C ASN A 222 18.46 12.51 -1.25
N SER A 223 18.99 11.31 -1.07
CA SER A 223 19.57 10.54 -2.18
C SER A 223 18.54 10.10 -3.22
N CYS A 224 17.29 9.86 -2.78
CA CYS A 224 16.20 9.45 -3.66
C CYS A 224 15.52 10.61 -4.41
N LEU A 225 15.84 11.87 -4.12
CA LEU A 225 15.30 13.01 -4.89
C LEU A 225 15.69 12.94 -6.37
N ALA A 226 16.85 12.37 -6.69
CA ALA A 226 17.29 12.16 -8.07
C ALA A 226 16.41 11.15 -8.86
N ASN A 227 15.62 10.34 -8.17
CA ASN A 227 14.71 9.38 -8.78
C ASN A 227 13.38 10.02 -9.24
N LEU A 228 13.15 11.29 -8.93
CA LEU A 228 11.89 12.00 -9.21
C LEU A 228 11.98 12.83 -10.49
N PRO A 229 10.85 13.15 -11.15
CA PRO A 229 10.80 14.20 -12.16
C PRO A 229 11.38 15.51 -11.63
N SER A 230 12.08 16.27 -12.46
CA SER A 230 12.83 17.46 -12.04
C SER A 230 11.97 18.60 -11.48
N ASP A 231 10.68 18.58 -11.78
CA ASP A 231 9.67 19.57 -11.39
C ASP A 231 8.84 19.14 -10.16
N TYR A 232 9.33 18.14 -9.41
CA TYR A 232 8.65 17.74 -8.16
C TYR A 232 8.50 18.92 -7.21
N ARG A 233 7.45 18.91 -6.40
CA ARG A 233 7.18 19.90 -5.37
C ARG A 233 7.48 19.34 -3.99
N GLU A 234 8.10 20.14 -3.13
CA GLU A 234 8.33 19.78 -1.73
C GLU A 234 7.65 20.78 -0.80
N VAL A 235 6.86 20.26 0.14
CA VAL A 235 6.26 21.02 1.24
C VAL A 235 6.80 20.49 2.56
N ARG A 236 7.41 21.38 3.35
CA ARG A 236 7.97 21.05 4.67
C ARG A 236 7.12 21.74 5.75
N ILE A 237 6.26 20.97 6.39
CA ILE A 237 5.36 21.46 7.43
C ILE A 237 6.17 21.81 8.69
N ARG A 238 6.25 23.10 8.99
CA ARG A 238 6.97 23.57 10.17
C ARG A 238 6.30 23.09 11.45
N GLY A 239 7.07 22.45 12.32
CA GLY A 239 6.56 21.90 13.58
C GLY A 239 5.88 20.54 13.47
N GLY A 240 5.55 20.08 12.26
CA GLY A 240 4.99 18.76 12.01
C GLY A 240 6.00 17.63 12.19
N ASN A 241 5.52 16.42 12.46
CA ASN A 241 6.34 15.23 12.65
C ASN A 241 5.86 14.06 11.76
N HIS A 242 6.43 12.86 11.94
CA HIS A 242 6.07 11.69 11.15
C HIS A 242 4.64 11.22 11.43
N ALA A 243 4.32 11.04 12.71
CA ALA A 243 3.02 10.52 13.13
C ALA A 243 1.85 11.47 12.83
N GLY A 244 2.09 12.77 12.70
CA GLY A 244 1.05 13.77 12.47
C GLY A 244 0.37 13.70 11.09
N PHE A 245 0.80 12.83 10.18
CA PHE A 245 0.10 12.55 8.92
C PHE A 245 -1.10 11.61 9.08
N GLY A 246 -1.22 10.95 10.24
CA GLY A 246 -2.37 10.11 10.60
C GLY A 246 -2.84 10.38 12.02
N SER A 247 -4.02 9.87 12.36
CA SER A 247 -4.64 10.03 13.69
C SER A 247 -4.51 8.73 14.49
N TYR A 248 -3.25 8.39 14.89
CA TYR A 248 -2.90 7.17 15.63
C TYR A 248 -2.02 7.41 16.86
N GLY A 249 -1.81 8.68 17.20
CA GLY A 249 -1.04 9.05 18.38
C GLY A 249 0.47 9.10 18.14
N ARG A 250 1.25 8.78 19.18
CA ARG A 250 2.71 8.87 19.12
C ARG A 250 3.30 7.62 18.44
N GLN A 251 4.40 7.82 17.73
CA GLN A 251 5.19 6.76 17.13
C GLN A 251 6.58 6.72 17.78
N ASP A 252 7.08 5.52 18.05
CA ASP A 252 8.43 5.33 18.59
C ASP A 252 9.49 5.83 17.60
N GLY A 253 10.49 6.49 18.13
CA GLY A 253 11.55 7.12 17.33
C GLY A 253 11.19 8.48 16.73
N ASP A 254 9.90 8.88 16.76
CA ASP A 254 9.50 10.19 16.25
C ASP A 254 9.69 11.30 17.28
N ARG A 255 9.93 12.52 16.78
CA ARG A 255 10.08 13.71 17.63
C ARG A 255 8.71 14.33 17.90
N LYS A 256 8.56 14.93 19.08
CA LYS A 256 7.32 15.63 19.45
C LYS A 256 7.05 16.78 18.47
N ALA A 257 5.87 16.78 17.85
CA ALA A 257 5.40 17.91 17.06
C ALA A 257 5.20 19.16 17.92
N THR A 258 5.31 20.34 17.32
CA THR A 258 5.03 21.66 17.95
C THR A 258 3.74 22.28 17.43
N ILE A 259 3.05 21.58 16.52
CA ILE A 259 1.70 21.85 16.05
C ILE A 259 0.79 20.68 16.38
N SER A 260 -0.51 20.86 16.33
CA SER A 260 -1.48 19.79 16.51
C SER A 260 -1.53 18.87 15.27
N GLY A 261 -2.04 17.63 15.47
CA GLY A 261 -2.29 16.73 14.34
C GLY A 261 -3.29 17.30 13.33
N GLY A 262 -4.32 18.01 13.81
CA GLY A 262 -5.29 18.69 12.94
C GLY A 262 -4.67 19.76 12.06
N GLU A 263 -3.78 20.59 12.61
CA GLU A 263 -3.03 21.62 11.84
C GLU A 263 -2.12 20.95 10.79
N GLN A 264 -1.47 19.83 11.12
CA GLN A 264 -0.65 19.12 10.16
C GLN A 264 -1.48 18.46 9.05
N VAL A 265 -2.62 17.85 9.40
CA VAL A 265 -3.57 17.29 8.42
C VAL A 265 -4.08 18.38 7.49
N GLU A 266 -4.51 19.53 8.03
CA GLU A 266 -5.00 20.65 7.21
C GLU A 266 -3.93 21.19 6.24
N ALA A 267 -2.70 21.38 6.71
CA ALA A 267 -1.59 21.78 5.84
C ALA A 267 -1.30 20.75 4.73
N THR A 268 -1.45 19.46 5.05
CA THR A 268 -1.29 18.37 4.08
C THR A 268 -2.42 18.38 3.05
N VAL A 269 -3.66 18.56 3.50
CA VAL A 269 -4.83 18.69 2.62
C VAL A 269 -4.64 19.83 1.62
N GLN A 270 -4.25 21.00 2.11
CA GLN A 270 -4.00 22.18 1.25
C GLN A 270 -2.92 21.91 0.20
N ALA A 271 -1.83 21.26 0.58
CA ALA A 271 -0.76 20.89 -0.35
C ALA A 271 -1.26 19.93 -1.46
N ILE A 272 -2.06 18.92 -1.09
CA ILE A 272 -2.62 17.94 -2.06
C ILE A 272 -3.66 18.61 -2.97
N VAL A 273 -4.53 19.45 -2.44
CA VAL A 273 -5.52 20.22 -3.25
C VAL A 273 -4.79 21.14 -4.24
N SER A 274 -3.72 21.80 -3.81
CA SER A 274 -2.88 22.61 -4.71
C SER A 274 -2.25 21.80 -5.83
N LEU A 275 -1.80 20.56 -5.57
CA LEU A 275 -1.33 19.66 -6.62
C LEU A 275 -2.48 19.30 -7.58
N ALA A 276 -3.61 18.84 -7.03
CA ALA A 276 -4.76 18.42 -7.84
C ALA A 276 -5.24 19.49 -8.81
N GLY A 277 -5.23 20.76 -8.38
CA GLY A 277 -5.59 21.91 -9.22
C GLY A 277 -4.63 22.21 -10.39
N THR A 278 -3.54 21.46 -10.53
CA THR A 278 -2.57 21.58 -11.63
C THR A 278 -2.51 20.36 -12.54
N LEU A 279 -3.32 19.34 -12.29
CA LEU A 279 -3.39 18.11 -13.08
C LEU A 279 -4.46 18.22 -14.17
#